data_e6952b8d1a839ccd503fef4015459f79
#
_entry.id   e6952b8d1a839ccd503fef4015459f79
#
_cell.length_a   1.000
_cell.length_b   1.000
_cell.length_c   1.000
_cell.angle_alpha   90.00
_cell.angle_beta   90.00
_cell.angle_gamma   90.00
#
_symmetry.space_group_name_H-M   'P 1'
#
loop_
_entity.id
_entity.type
_entity.pdbx_description
1 polymer ?
#
loop_
_entity_poly.entity_id
_entity_poly.type
_entity_poly.pdbx_seq_one_letter_code
_entity_poly.pdbx_strand_id
1 'polypeptide(L)'
;MKTLNASPLFHGGPAASRFQAAQALARALAESDADLLEPELVAWIDRSSLNASPVLEGCGGPNAWQEYGLTHGGRLEVDIDGVASFIFAEASPFDCYDHFGPGPFVNLRDAQGNEQICRMGGKDCVPLDEWSSKLT
;
A
#
# COMPACT_ATOMS: atom_id res chain seq x y z
N MET A 1 6.07 8.37 -2.56
CA MET A 1 4.71 8.04 -2.06
C MET A 1 3.84 9.27 -2.19
N LYS A 2 2.65 9.09 -2.72
CA LYS A 2 1.68 10.15 -2.88
C LYS A 2 1.08 10.54 -1.53
N THR A 3 0.90 11.81 -1.27
CA THR A 3 0.33 12.31 -0.03
C THR A 3 -0.93 13.12 -0.31
N LEU A 4 -2.01 12.79 0.39
CA LEU A 4 -3.25 13.56 0.38
C LEU A 4 -3.45 14.20 1.76
N ASN A 5 -3.84 15.47 1.76
CA ASN A 5 -4.20 16.18 2.98
C ASN A 5 -5.70 16.42 2.96
N ALA A 6 -6.39 15.99 4.00
CA ALA A 6 -7.83 16.11 4.09
C ALA A 6 -8.24 16.75 5.40
N SER A 7 -9.32 17.53 5.36
CA SER A 7 -9.88 18.21 6.53
C SER A 7 -11.35 17.85 6.63
N PRO A 8 -11.75 17.07 7.64
CA PRO A 8 -13.17 16.78 7.86
C PRO A 8 -13.92 18.04 8.24
N LEU A 9 -15.17 18.14 7.81
CA LEU A 9 -16.00 19.33 8.08
C LEU A 9 -16.66 19.29 9.44
N PHE A 10 -16.52 18.20 10.17
CA PHE A 10 -17.10 18.06 11.50
C PHE A 10 -16.00 18.02 12.54
N HIS A 11 -16.24 18.72 13.65
CA HIS A 11 -15.31 18.81 14.77
C HIS A 11 -16.04 18.45 16.04
N GLY A 12 -15.34 17.83 16.98
CA GLY A 12 -15.85 17.52 18.29
C GLY A 12 -15.96 16.03 18.55
N GLY A 13 -16.43 15.69 19.73
CA GLY A 13 -16.51 14.32 20.22
C GLY A 13 -15.23 13.85 20.89
N PRO A 14 -15.27 12.65 21.51
CA PRO A 14 -14.10 12.06 22.16
C PRO A 14 -12.98 11.79 21.17
N ALA A 15 -11.74 11.82 21.66
CA ALA A 15 -10.55 11.59 20.82
C ALA A 15 -10.60 10.25 20.08
N ALA A 16 -11.08 9.19 20.74
CA ALA A 16 -11.20 7.87 20.12
C ALA A 16 -12.18 7.87 18.94
N SER A 17 -13.31 8.56 19.09
CA SER A 17 -14.29 8.70 18.00
C SER A 17 -13.73 9.51 16.84
N ARG A 18 -12.96 10.55 17.15
CA ARG A 18 -12.31 11.36 16.10
C ARG A 18 -11.29 10.54 15.32
N PHE A 19 -10.51 9.70 16.00
CA PHE A 19 -9.56 8.82 15.33
C PHE A 19 -10.28 7.83 14.41
N GLN A 20 -11.36 7.21 14.90
CA GLN A 20 -12.13 6.27 14.07
C GLN A 20 -12.74 6.96 12.85
N ALA A 21 -13.24 8.19 13.01
CA ALA A 21 -13.77 8.97 11.90
C ALA A 21 -12.68 9.33 10.90
N ALA A 22 -11.49 9.70 11.40
CA ALA A 22 -10.34 9.98 10.53
C ALA A 22 -9.91 8.74 9.74
N GLN A 23 -9.88 7.58 10.38
CA GLN A 23 -9.55 6.33 9.73
C GLN A 23 -10.58 5.97 8.64
N ALA A 24 -11.86 6.15 8.93
CA ALA A 24 -12.92 5.88 7.96
C ALA A 24 -12.82 6.81 6.75
N LEU A 25 -12.53 8.09 6.97
CA LEU A 25 -12.33 9.05 5.90
C LEU A 25 -11.09 8.69 5.06
N ALA A 26 -9.98 8.37 5.72
CA ALA A 26 -8.75 7.99 5.04
C ALA A 26 -8.96 6.74 4.17
N ARG A 27 -9.67 5.75 4.69
CA ARG A 27 -10.00 4.53 3.92
C ARG A 27 -10.88 4.84 2.72
N ALA A 28 -11.89 5.68 2.88
CA ALA A 28 -12.74 6.08 1.77
C ALA A 28 -11.95 6.80 0.68
N LEU A 29 -11.02 7.67 1.06
CA LEU A 29 -10.15 8.36 0.10
C LEU A 29 -9.22 7.38 -0.60
N ALA A 30 -8.67 6.40 0.11
CA ALA A 30 -7.82 5.38 -0.48
C ALA A 30 -8.59 4.51 -1.47
N GLU A 31 -9.82 4.12 -1.13
CA GLU A 31 -10.68 3.33 -2.02
C GLU A 31 -11.10 4.10 -3.27
N SER A 32 -11.12 5.42 -3.20
CA SER A 32 -11.45 6.28 -4.33
C SER A 32 -10.21 6.65 -5.16
N ASP A 33 -9.02 6.29 -4.72
CA ASP A 33 -7.79 6.64 -5.42
C ASP A 33 -7.61 5.78 -6.66
N ALA A 34 -7.36 6.44 -7.80
CA ALA A 34 -7.24 5.74 -9.08
C ALA A 34 -6.02 4.84 -9.16
N ASP A 35 -5.01 5.08 -8.33
CA ASP A 35 -3.77 4.32 -8.33
C ASP A 35 -3.82 3.09 -7.42
N LEU A 36 -4.90 2.91 -6.66
CA LEU A 36 -5.06 1.78 -5.74
C LEU A 36 -6.31 0.99 -6.11
N LEU A 37 -6.12 -0.31 -6.37
CA LEU A 37 -7.22 -1.23 -6.64
C LEU A 37 -7.79 -1.81 -5.34
N GLU A 38 -6.90 -2.29 -4.47
CA GLU A 38 -7.25 -2.88 -3.19
C GLU A 38 -6.38 -2.27 -2.11
N PRO A 39 -6.75 -1.08 -1.59
CA PRO A 39 -5.93 -0.42 -0.56
C PRO A 39 -5.95 -1.20 0.75
N GLU A 40 -4.76 -1.37 1.32
CA GLU A 40 -4.56 -2.01 2.62
C GLU A 40 -3.83 -1.04 3.54
N LEU A 41 -4.37 -0.82 4.72
CA LEU A 41 -3.74 0.03 5.73
C LEU A 41 -2.55 -0.71 6.33
N VAL A 42 -1.35 -0.16 6.15
CA VAL A 42 -0.11 -0.80 6.63
C VAL A 42 0.55 -0.05 7.78
N ALA A 43 0.27 1.23 7.93
CA ALA A 43 0.83 2.02 9.02
C ALA A 43 -0.05 3.23 9.30
N TRP A 44 -0.06 3.68 10.54
CA TRP A 44 -0.78 4.89 10.92
C TRP A 44 -0.18 5.50 12.18
N ILE A 45 -0.48 6.77 12.39
CA ILE A 45 -0.18 7.47 13.62
C ILE A 45 -1.39 8.31 14.05
N ASP A 46 -1.69 8.31 15.34
CA ASP A 46 -2.60 9.26 15.98
C ASP A 46 -1.75 10.23 16.79
N ARG A 47 -1.58 11.43 16.27
CA ARG A 47 -0.69 12.42 16.88
C ARG A 47 -1.28 13.02 18.16
N SER A 48 -2.60 12.93 18.36
CA SER A 48 -3.22 13.43 19.57
C SER A 48 -2.93 12.54 20.78
N SER A 49 -2.81 11.24 20.60
CA SER A 49 -2.47 10.28 21.66
C SER A 49 -1.04 9.77 21.58
N LEU A 50 -0.32 10.08 20.50
CA LEU A 50 1.02 9.58 20.19
C LEU A 50 1.05 8.06 19.97
N ASN A 51 -0.09 7.44 19.70
CA ASN A 51 -0.16 6.03 19.32
C ASN A 51 0.13 5.86 17.84
N ALA A 52 0.85 4.81 17.51
CA ALA A 52 1.18 4.49 16.13
C ALA A 52 1.18 2.98 15.92
N SER A 53 1.03 2.56 14.68
CA SER A 53 1.14 1.17 14.28
C SER A 53 1.97 1.08 12.99
N PRO A 54 2.92 0.19 12.89
CA PRO A 54 3.34 -0.74 13.97
C PRO A 54 4.18 -0.04 15.04
N VAL A 55 4.23 -0.62 16.22
CA VAL A 55 5.14 -0.19 17.27
C VAL A 55 6.42 -1.00 17.11
N LEU A 56 7.52 -0.31 16.78
CA LEU A 56 8.81 -0.96 16.53
C LEU A 56 9.73 -0.63 17.71
N GLU A 57 9.77 -1.52 18.68
CA GLU A 57 10.61 -1.34 19.86
C GLU A 57 12.10 -1.37 19.50
N GLY A 58 12.82 -0.40 19.99
CA GLY A 58 14.25 -0.31 19.81
C GLY A 58 14.71 0.08 18.42
N CYS A 59 13.81 0.39 17.51
CA CYS A 59 14.14 0.75 16.14
C CYS A 59 13.47 2.04 15.75
N GLY A 60 14.22 2.92 15.11
CA GLY A 60 13.71 4.16 14.55
C GLY A 60 13.36 5.18 15.62
N GLY A 61 12.92 6.31 15.22
CA GLY A 61 12.47 7.38 16.08
C GLY A 61 10.97 7.60 15.95
N PRO A 62 10.51 8.83 16.11
CA PRO A 62 9.09 9.17 16.06
C PRO A 62 8.46 8.90 14.68
N ASN A 63 9.25 8.68 13.64
CA ASN A 63 8.77 8.39 12.29
C ASN A 63 8.90 6.92 11.90
N ALA A 64 9.12 6.03 12.86
CA ALA A 64 9.28 4.59 12.58
C ALA A 64 8.05 4.00 11.85
N TRP A 65 6.86 4.44 12.21
CA TRP A 65 5.61 4.03 11.55
C TRP A 65 5.62 4.37 10.06
N GLN A 66 6.13 5.56 9.70
CA GLN A 66 6.19 6.03 8.33
C GLN A 66 7.24 5.26 7.52
N GLU A 67 8.40 5.03 8.11
CA GLU A 67 9.45 4.25 7.47
C GLU A 67 8.98 2.81 7.23
N TYR A 68 8.27 2.23 8.18
CA TYR A 68 7.67 0.91 7.99
C TYR A 68 6.70 0.91 6.82
N GLY A 69 5.80 1.89 6.75
CA GLY A 69 4.85 2.01 5.64
C GLY A 69 5.55 2.13 4.29
N LEU A 70 6.58 2.96 4.21
CA LEU A 70 7.34 3.14 2.97
C LEU A 70 8.04 1.86 2.53
N THR A 71 8.63 1.11 3.46
CA THR A 71 9.37 -0.11 3.14
C THR A 71 8.46 -1.32 2.92
N HIS A 72 7.20 -1.24 3.29
CA HIS A 72 6.21 -2.31 3.12
C HIS A 72 5.18 -1.99 2.04
N GLY A 73 5.60 -1.28 1.02
CA GLY A 73 4.79 -1.05 -0.16
C GLY A 73 3.85 0.13 -0.08
N GLY A 74 4.07 1.06 0.85
CA GLY A 74 3.23 2.26 0.97
C GLY A 74 3.22 3.08 -0.31
N ARG A 75 2.02 3.41 -0.77
CA ARG A 75 1.82 4.20 -1.99
C ARG A 75 1.07 5.49 -1.74
N LEU A 76 0.22 5.50 -0.74
CA LEU A 76 -0.62 6.65 -0.42
C LEU A 76 -0.57 6.91 1.08
N GLU A 77 -0.19 8.11 1.45
CA GLU A 77 -0.33 8.61 2.81
C GLU A 77 -1.48 9.62 2.85
N VAL A 78 -2.45 9.40 3.72
CA VAL A 78 -3.54 10.33 3.93
C VAL A 78 -3.36 11.00 5.27
N ASP A 79 -3.18 12.31 5.27
CA ASP A 79 -3.07 13.12 6.48
C ASP A 79 -4.39 13.82 6.74
N ILE A 80 -4.95 13.58 7.92
CA ILE A 80 -6.22 14.19 8.35
C ILE A 80 -5.92 15.32 9.33
N ASP A 81 -5.93 16.54 8.82
CA ASP A 81 -5.73 17.78 9.61
C ASP A 81 -4.43 17.83 10.43
N GLY A 82 -3.42 17.04 10.07
CA GLY A 82 -2.21 16.94 10.88
C GLY A 82 -2.41 16.20 12.19
N VAL A 83 -3.60 15.70 12.49
CA VAL A 83 -3.92 14.99 13.74
C VAL A 83 -3.63 13.51 13.63
N ALA A 84 -3.85 12.94 12.46
CA ALA A 84 -3.61 11.52 12.19
C ALA A 84 -3.15 11.34 10.75
N SER A 85 -2.35 10.34 10.52
CA SER A 85 -1.92 9.95 9.17
C SER A 85 -2.02 8.44 8.99
N PHE A 86 -2.34 8.03 7.77
CA PHE A 86 -2.58 6.63 7.42
C PHE A 86 -1.86 6.32 6.12
N ILE A 87 -1.12 5.22 6.09
CA ILE A 87 -0.39 4.79 4.90
C ILE A 87 -1.03 3.53 4.36
N PHE A 88 -1.39 3.57 3.09
CA PHE A 88 -2.02 2.47 2.37
C PHE A 88 -1.07 1.91 1.33
N ALA A 89 -1.03 0.58 1.26
CA ALA A 89 -0.36 -0.16 0.21
C ALA A 89 -1.39 -0.78 -0.71
N GLU A 90 -0.93 -1.32 -1.83
CA GLU A 90 -1.77 -2.09 -2.73
C GLU A 90 -1.75 -3.55 -2.30
N ALA A 91 -2.90 -4.07 -1.88
CA ALA A 91 -3.02 -5.46 -1.45
C ALA A 91 -3.11 -6.43 -2.63
N SER A 92 -3.46 -5.93 -3.83
CA SER A 92 -3.51 -6.77 -5.00
C SER A 92 -2.12 -7.30 -5.33
N PRO A 93 -1.90 -8.61 -5.36
CA PRO A 93 -0.58 -9.16 -5.65
C PRO A 93 -0.13 -8.92 -7.10
N PHE A 94 -1.02 -8.41 -7.94
CA PHE A 94 -0.79 -8.26 -9.38
C PHE A 94 -0.70 -6.80 -9.81
N ASP A 95 -0.57 -5.88 -8.87
CA ASP A 95 -0.50 -4.45 -9.18
C ASP A 95 0.65 -4.11 -10.14
N CYS A 96 1.80 -4.73 -9.93
CA CYS A 96 2.95 -4.55 -10.84
C CYS A 96 2.76 -5.26 -12.18
N TYR A 97 1.77 -6.12 -12.29
CA TYR A 97 1.57 -7.03 -13.42
C TYR A 97 0.15 -7.00 -13.96
N ASP A 98 -0.58 -5.94 -13.75
CA ASP A 98 -2.00 -5.86 -14.11
C ASP A 98 -2.25 -6.12 -15.60
N HIS A 99 -1.29 -5.78 -16.48
CA HIS A 99 -1.39 -6.07 -17.91
C HIS A 99 -1.15 -7.54 -18.24
N PHE A 100 -0.68 -8.35 -17.30
CA PHE A 100 -0.56 -9.81 -17.45
C PHE A 100 -1.77 -10.57 -16.91
N GLY A 101 -2.67 -9.86 -16.23
CA GLY A 101 -3.85 -10.45 -15.61
C GLY A 101 -3.53 -11.14 -14.27
N PRO A 102 -4.53 -11.82 -13.69
CA PRO A 102 -4.35 -12.46 -12.39
C PRO A 102 -3.42 -13.67 -12.46
N GLY A 103 -2.65 -13.87 -11.37
CA GLY A 103 -1.78 -15.02 -11.21
C GLY A 103 -2.49 -16.27 -10.74
N PRO A 104 -1.76 -17.25 -10.24
CA PRO A 104 -0.32 -17.20 -9.96
C PRO A 104 0.56 -17.31 -11.21
N PHE A 105 1.80 -16.86 -11.05
CA PHE A 105 2.79 -16.89 -12.11
C PHE A 105 3.83 -17.96 -11.81
N VAL A 106 4.44 -18.52 -12.88
CA VAL A 106 5.46 -19.53 -12.77
C VAL A 106 6.61 -19.23 -13.74
N ASN A 107 7.83 -19.49 -13.30
CA ASN A 107 9.02 -19.40 -14.15
C ASN A 107 9.22 -20.73 -14.84
N LEU A 108 9.22 -20.72 -16.17
CA LEU A 108 9.47 -21.91 -16.98
C LEU A 108 10.78 -21.72 -17.76
N ARG A 109 11.62 -22.76 -17.74
CA ARG A 109 12.85 -22.80 -18.51
C ARG A 109 12.72 -23.86 -19.58
N ASP A 110 13.06 -23.51 -20.84
CA ASP A 110 13.04 -24.48 -21.95
C ASP A 110 14.37 -25.25 -22.05
N ALA A 111 14.45 -26.14 -23.02
CA ALA A 111 15.63 -26.99 -23.21
C ALA A 111 16.87 -26.18 -23.62
N GLN A 112 16.70 -24.98 -24.17
CA GLN A 112 17.79 -24.10 -24.55
C GLN A 112 18.23 -23.16 -23.44
N GLY A 113 17.59 -23.24 -22.26
CA GLY A 113 17.90 -22.39 -21.13
C GLY A 113 17.19 -21.04 -21.13
N ASN A 114 16.27 -20.79 -22.04
CA ASN A 114 15.46 -19.58 -22.05
C ASN A 114 14.43 -19.63 -20.94
N GLU A 115 14.32 -18.55 -20.20
CA GLU A 115 13.39 -18.44 -19.07
C GLU A 115 12.22 -17.52 -19.43
N GLN A 116 11.02 -17.94 -19.04
CA GLN A 116 9.78 -17.19 -19.25
C GLN A 116 8.95 -17.21 -17.99
N ILE A 117 8.22 -16.11 -17.77
CA ILE A 117 7.23 -16.04 -16.71
C ILE A 117 5.86 -16.23 -17.34
N CYS A 118 5.14 -17.24 -16.91
CA CYS A 118 3.84 -17.61 -17.46
C CYS A 118 2.77 -17.56 -16.37
N ARG A 119 1.55 -17.21 -16.78
CA ARG A 119 0.41 -17.28 -15.88
C ARG A 119 -0.10 -18.73 -15.83
N MET A 120 -0.26 -19.24 -14.61
CA MET A 120 -0.81 -20.58 -14.40
C MET A 120 -2.23 -20.70 -14.94
N GLY A 121 -2.46 -21.74 -15.72
CA GLY A 121 -3.76 -21.97 -16.35
C GLY A 121 -4.05 -21.09 -17.55
N GLY A 122 -3.13 -20.18 -17.91
CA GLY A 122 -3.21 -19.34 -19.09
C GLY A 122 -2.16 -19.72 -20.12
N LYS A 123 -2.22 -19.04 -21.26
CA LYS A 123 -1.23 -19.21 -22.33
C LYS A 123 -0.28 -18.03 -22.43
N ASP A 124 -0.40 -17.09 -21.50
CA ASP A 124 0.37 -15.85 -21.55
C ASP A 124 1.73 -16.06 -20.91
N CYS A 125 2.78 -15.91 -21.69
CA CYS A 125 4.15 -16.00 -21.24
C CYS A 125 4.93 -14.80 -21.74
N VAL A 126 5.87 -14.32 -20.95
CA VAL A 126 6.81 -13.27 -21.36
C VAL A 126 8.23 -13.68 -21.00
N PRO A 127 9.24 -13.30 -21.80
CA PRO A 127 10.64 -13.55 -21.44
C PRO A 127 10.98 -12.93 -20.10
N LEU A 128 11.89 -13.59 -19.36
CA LEU A 128 12.25 -13.16 -18.01
C LEU A 128 12.82 -11.73 -17.99
N ASP A 129 13.62 -11.37 -18.98
CA ASP A 129 14.20 -10.02 -19.09
C ASP A 129 13.11 -8.95 -19.29
N GLU A 130 12.10 -9.24 -20.11
CA GLU A 130 10.96 -8.34 -20.28
C GLU A 130 10.14 -8.22 -19.00
N TRP A 131 9.91 -9.35 -18.32
CA TRP A 131 9.22 -9.36 -17.04
C TRP A 131 9.95 -8.50 -16.02
N SER A 132 11.27 -8.66 -15.90
CA SER A 132 12.09 -7.91 -14.94
C SER A 132 12.05 -6.41 -15.21
N SER A 133 12.01 -5.98 -16.47
CA SER A 133 11.94 -4.56 -16.81
C SER A 133 10.63 -3.90 -16.39
N LYS A 134 9.57 -4.66 -16.20
CA LYS A 134 8.25 -4.15 -15.80
C LYS A 134 8.07 -4.10 -14.28
N LEU A 135 9.02 -4.68 -13.54
CA LEU A 135 9.01 -4.64 -12.08
C LEU A 135 9.63 -3.37 -11.51
N THR A 136 10.28 -2.58 -12.32
CA THR A 136 10.97 -1.34 -11.88
C THR A 136 10.11 -0.09 -12.19
#